data_d4e4dc6a0796f23b5faaba1666e3b613
#
_entry.id   d4e4dc6a0796f23b5faaba1666e3b613
#
_cell.length_a   1.000
_cell.length_b   1.000
_cell.length_c   1.000
_cell.angle_alpha   90.00
_cell.angle_beta   90.00
_cell.angle_gamma   90.00
#
_symmetry.space_group_name_H-M   'P 1'
#
loop_
_entity.id
_entity.type
_entity.pdbx_description
1 polymer ?
#
loop_
_entity_poly.entity_id
_entity_poly.type
_entity_poly.pdbx_seq_one_letter_code
_entity_poly.pdbx_strand_id
1 'polypeptide(L)'
;MPARTPTHRTRPILKPLDAVYQARAVPPGTVRYWSWLFAAPESRPPLLGIFALGAEWQALMDPATESAVARLKLAWWHEEIQRLISGSAVHPITAYLASLPRAGAAMFTPLLAALDAAAIQVSGAPLERGADLEAHSQALWGDPLALVSRLACEVADESGLRDCTRALAAADFLSRSIREYRREARAGRVPFAVDELLAAGVENADLNADTPPPHLLNYLEKLRGRAAGYFDAAARGLPRMQRTPHRHLLVLAALGRDQLLRPARGRRRLRDMLLAWSAARRAHS
;
A
#
# COMPACT_ATOMS: atom_id res chain seq x y z
N MET A 1 -36.77 1.45 -41.83
CA MET A 1 -35.64 1.19 -40.93
C MET A 1 -36.09 1.46 -39.51
N PRO A 2 -36.19 0.51 -38.60
CA PRO A 2 -36.59 0.77 -37.22
C PRO A 2 -35.41 1.31 -36.44
N ALA A 3 -35.63 2.42 -35.72
CA ALA A 3 -34.69 3.06 -34.84
C ALA A 3 -34.29 2.12 -33.67
N ARG A 4 -32.98 1.89 -33.51
CA ARG A 4 -32.42 1.17 -32.37
C ARG A 4 -32.54 2.05 -31.12
N THR A 5 -33.41 1.69 -30.20
CA THR A 5 -33.50 2.22 -28.84
C THR A 5 -32.17 1.97 -28.10
N PRO A 6 -31.52 2.97 -27.49
CA PRO A 6 -30.35 2.74 -26.67
C PRO A 6 -30.78 1.96 -25.41
N THR A 7 -30.30 0.73 -25.30
CA THR A 7 -30.41 -0.06 -24.05
C THR A 7 -29.65 0.66 -22.94
N HIS A 8 -30.37 1.29 -22.04
CA HIS A 8 -29.87 1.75 -20.76
C HIS A 8 -29.30 0.54 -20.00
N ARG A 9 -27.99 0.32 -20.08
CA ARG A 9 -27.31 -0.58 -19.17
C ARG A 9 -27.49 -0.02 -17.76
N THR A 10 -28.40 -0.59 -16.99
CA THR A 10 -28.54 -0.35 -15.55
C THR A 10 -27.16 -0.60 -14.92
N ARG A 11 -26.53 0.44 -14.38
CA ARG A 11 -25.28 0.29 -13.60
C ARG A 11 -25.56 -0.71 -12.49
N PRO A 12 -24.77 -1.77 -12.34
CA PRO A 12 -24.95 -2.70 -11.22
C PRO A 12 -24.83 -1.89 -9.91
N ILE A 13 -25.81 -2.04 -9.03
CA ILE A 13 -25.80 -1.43 -7.71
C ILE A 13 -24.65 -2.11 -6.94
N LEU A 14 -23.55 -1.40 -6.76
CA LEU A 14 -22.43 -1.84 -5.92
C LEU A 14 -22.96 -2.14 -4.51
N LYS A 15 -22.82 -3.36 -4.04
CA LYS A 15 -23.06 -3.68 -2.63
C LYS A 15 -22.03 -2.92 -1.81
N PRO A 16 -22.44 -2.13 -0.79
CA PRO A 16 -21.47 -1.43 0.05
C PRO A 16 -20.61 -2.45 0.79
N LEU A 17 -19.32 -2.11 0.97
CA LEU A 17 -18.46 -2.87 1.86
C LEU A 17 -18.97 -2.71 3.30
N ASP A 18 -18.94 -3.80 4.06
CA ASP A 18 -19.33 -3.78 5.48
C ASP A 18 -18.61 -2.67 6.26
N ALA A 19 -19.36 -1.98 7.12
CA ALA A 19 -18.86 -0.82 7.88
C ALA A 19 -17.64 -1.14 8.75
N VAL A 20 -17.53 -2.37 9.26
CA VAL A 20 -16.38 -2.82 10.05
C VAL A 20 -15.11 -2.84 9.20
N TYR A 21 -15.17 -3.41 7.99
CA TYR A 21 -14.03 -3.43 7.07
C TYR A 21 -13.70 -2.02 6.55
N GLN A 22 -14.70 -1.20 6.27
CA GLN A 22 -14.49 0.19 5.87
C GLN A 22 -13.77 0.99 6.97
N ALA A 23 -14.18 0.86 8.22
CA ALA A 23 -13.54 1.56 9.33
C ALA A 23 -12.08 1.15 9.53
N ARG A 24 -11.74 -0.12 9.28
CA ARG A 24 -10.35 -0.62 9.32
C ARG A 24 -9.53 -0.20 8.10
N ALA A 25 -10.14 -0.17 6.92
CA ALA A 25 -9.49 0.22 5.68
C ALA A 25 -9.01 1.65 5.70
N VAL A 26 -9.89 2.57 6.13
CA VAL A 26 -9.70 4.03 6.07
C VAL A 26 -9.99 4.69 7.43
N PRO A 27 -9.21 4.40 8.49
CA PRO A 27 -9.41 5.01 9.80
C PRO A 27 -9.31 6.54 9.70
N PRO A 28 -10.27 7.31 10.25
CA PRO A 28 -10.29 8.76 10.15
C PRO A 28 -8.99 9.44 10.60
N GLY A 29 -8.46 10.33 9.76
CA GLY A 29 -7.24 11.10 10.03
C GLY A 29 -5.94 10.36 9.67
N THR A 30 -6.01 9.18 9.04
CA THR A 30 -4.85 8.48 8.48
C THR A 30 -4.55 8.90 7.04
N VAL A 31 -3.35 8.60 6.55
CA VAL A 31 -2.98 8.81 5.14
C VAL A 31 -3.95 8.09 4.21
N ARG A 32 -4.35 6.85 4.55
CA ARG A 32 -5.34 6.08 3.79
C ARG A 32 -6.69 6.77 3.73
N TYR A 33 -7.17 7.32 4.85
CA TYR A 33 -8.42 8.07 4.90
C TYR A 33 -8.42 9.28 3.96
N TRP A 34 -7.38 10.12 4.04
CA TRP A 34 -7.28 11.30 3.20
C TRP A 34 -7.08 10.94 1.71
N SER A 35 -6.28 9.91 1.42
CA SER A 35 -6.11 9.41 0.05
C SER A 35 -7.44 8.94 -0.54
N TRP A 36 -8.23 8.18 0.21
CA TRP A 36 -9.56 7.72 -0.21
C TRP A 36 -10.57 8.87 -0.35
N LEU A 37 -10.59 9.80 0.61
CA LEU A 37 -11.52 10.94 0.61
C LEU A 37 -11.32 11.85 -0.61
N PHE A 38 -10.06 12.11 -0.97
CA PHE A 38 -9.70 12.95 -2.10
C PHE A 38 -9.50 12.16 -3.41
N ALA A 39 -9.70 10.86 -3.42
CA ALA A 39 -9.66 10.06 -4.65
C ALA A 39 -10.76 10.48 -5.64
N ALA A 40 -10.53 10.23 -6.93
CA ALA A 40 -11.57 10.34 -7.94
C ALA A 40 -12.73 9.38 -7.62
N PRO A 41 -13.98 9.74 -7.93
CA PRO A 41 -15.16 8.92 -7.58
C PRO A 41 -15.02 7.46 -8.02
N GLU A 42 -14.50 7.22 -9.23
CA GLU A 42 -14.28 5.89 -9.80
C GLU A 42 -13.18 5.10 -9.09
N SER A 43 -12.20 5.80 -8.48
CA SER A 43 -11.09 5.18 -7.75
C SER A 43 -11.45 4.83 -6.29
N ARG A 44 -12.47 5.46 -5.71
CA ARG A 44 -12.85 5.25 -4.29
C ARG A 44 -13.25 3.80 -3.99
N PRO A 45 -14.12 3.15 -4.79
CA PRO A 45 -14.50 1.76 -4.50
C PRO A 45 -13.32 0.78 -4.55
N PRO A 46 -12.50 0.71 -5.63
CA PRO A 46 -11.37 -0.21 -5.65
C PRO A 46 -10.33 0.12 -4.57
N LEU A 47 -10.07 1.40 -4.29
CA LEU A 47 -9.14 1.81 -3.25
C LEU A 47 -9.61 1.35 -1.86
N LEU A 48 -10.91 1.44 -1.57
CA LEU A 48 -11.48 0.96 -0.34
C LEU A 48 -11.30 -0.56 -0.18
N GLY A 49 -11.57 -1.35 -1.23
CA GLY A 49 -11.41 -2.80 -1.21
C GLY A 49 -9.95 -3.23 -0.99
N ILE A 50 -9.01 -2.61 -1.71
CA ILE A 50 -7.57 -2.89 -1.56
C ILE A 50 -7.05 -2.46 -0.20
N PHE A 51 -7.48 -1.31 0.32
CA PHE A 51 -7.11 -0.91 1.69
C PHE A 51 -7.70 -1.82 2.76
N ALA A 52 -8.88 -2.39 2.53
CA ALA A 52 -9.47 -3.37 3.43
C ALA A 52 -8.66 -4.67 3.47
N LEU A 53 -8.30 -5.23 2.30
CA LEU A 53 -7.36 -6.37 2.23
C LEU A 53 -6.06 -6.05 2.96
N GLY A 54 -5.48 -4.90 2.64
CA GLY A 54 -4.25 -4.46 3.26
C GLY A 54 -4.34 -4.30 4.78
N ALA A 55 -5.47 -3.90 5.34
CA ALA A 55 -5.67 -3.82 6.78
C ALA A 55 -5.69 -5.20 7.43
N GLU A 56 -6.36 -6.17 6.81
CA GLU A 56 -6.39 -7.56 7.29
C GLU A 56 -4.97 -8.19 7.25
N TRP A 57 -4.25 -8.03 6.13
CA TRP A 57 -2.90 -8.58 6.00
C TRP A 57 -1.88 -7.90 6.92
N GLN A 58 -1.99 -6.58 7.13
CA GLN A 58 -1.13 -5.86 8.08
C GLN A 58 -1.30 -6.36 9.51
N ALA A 59 -2.52 -6.71 9.91
CA ALA A 59 -2.76 -7.28 11.22
C ALA A 59 -2.06 -8.66 11.40
N LEU A 60 -1.91 -9.43 10.30
CA LEU A 60 -1.20 -10.71 10.34
C LEU A 60 0.33 -10.52 10.36
N MET A 61 0.84 -9.48 9.71
CA MET A 61 2.27 -9.12 9.70
C MET A 61 2.72 -8.43 10.99
N ASP A 62 1.79 -8.03 11.87
CA ASP A 62 2.12 -7.43 13.15
C ASP A 62 2.99 -8.38 14.00
N PRO A 63 4.16 -7.93 14.52
CA PRO A 63 5.02 -8.75 15.36
C PRO A 63 4.35 -9.31 16.62
N ALA A 64 3.26 -8.68 17.09
CA ALA A 64 2.49 -9.19 18.22
C ALA A 64 1.57 -10.37 17.86
N THR A 65 1.37 -10.64 16.56
CA THR A 65 0.56 -11.78 16.11
C THR A 65 1.39 -13.06 16.13
N GLU A 66 0.87 -14.10 16.75
CA GLU A 66 1.55 -15.41 16.78
C GLU A 66 1.79 -15.92 15.36
N SER A 67 3.06 -16.24 15.06
CA SER A 67 3.48 -16.59 13.69
C SER A 67 2.75 -17.82 13.11
N ALA A 68 2.39 -18.81 13.96
CA ALA A 68 1.62 -19.97 13.51
C ALA A 68 0.21 -19.59 13.07
N VAL A 69 -0.47 -18.73 13.85
CA VAL A 69 -1.80 -18.21 13.51
C VAL A 69 -1.74 -17.34 12.26
N ALA A 70 -0.73 -16.47 12.15
CA ALA A 70 -0.54 -15.63 10.98
C ALA A 70 -0.35 -16.46 9.71
N ARG A 71 0.51 -17.49 9.72
CA ARG A 71 0.72 -18.38 8.57
C ARG A 71 -0.55 -19.13 8.16
N LEU A 72 -1.32 -19.67 9.12
CA LEU A 72 -2.58 -20.34 8.81
C LEU A 72 -3.58 -19.39 8.15
N LYS A 73 -3.70 -18.17 8.65
CA LYS A 73 -4.60 -17.16 8.07
C LYS A 73 -4.13 -16.69 6.70
N LEU A 74 -2.80 -16.56 6.46
CA LEU A 74 -2.27 -16.23 5.13
C LEU A 74 -2.54 -17.36 4.12
N ALA A 75 -2.41 -18.62 4.53
CA ALA A 75 -2.78 -19.76 3.67
C ALA A 75 -4.28 -19.70 3.30
N TRP A 76 -5.16 -19.42 4.26
CA TRP A 76 -6.58 -19.22 4.00
C TRP A 76 -6.85 -18.05 3.05
N TRP A 77 -6.15 -16.91 3.23
CA TRP A 77 -6.24 -15.78 2.31
C TRP A 77 -5.75 -16.13 0.90
N HIS A 78 -4.71 -16.96 0.78
CA HIS A 78 -4.24 -17.43 -0.52
C HIS A 78 -5.34 -18.20 -1.27
N GLU A 79 -6.01 -19.14 -0.59
CA GLU A 79 -7.17 -19.84 -1.15
C GLU A 79 -8.32 -18.89 -1.51
N GLU A 80 -8.59 -17.87 -0.67
CA GLU A 80 -9.65 -16.90 -0.92
C GLU A 80 -9.35 -16.01 -2.14
N ILE A 81 -8.08 -15.60 -2.33
CA ILE A 81 -7.69 -14.90 -3.55
C ILE A 81 -7.78 -15.81 -4.78
N GLN A 82 -7.48 -17.09 -4.68
CA GLN A 82 -7.73 -18.06 -5.75
C GLN A 82 -9.22 -18.18 -6.06
N ARG A 83 -10.09 -18.20 -5.04
CA ARG A 83 -11.55 -18.15 -5.23
C ARG A 83 -11.99 -16.85 -5.90
N LEU A 84 -11.41 -15.70 -5.53
CA LEU A 84 -11.68 -14.44 -6.21
C LEU A 84 -11.32 -14.50 -7.70
N ILE A 85 -10.15 -15.06 -8.03
CA ILE A 85 -9.69 -15.25 -9.42
C ILE A 85 -10.59 -16.23 -10.19
N SER A 86 -11.12 -17.27 -9.55
CA SER A 86 -12.03 -18.21 -10.18
C SER A 86 -13.50 -17.75 -10.21
N GLY A 87 -13.81 -16.57 -9.67
CA GLY A 87 -15.18 -16.03 -9.64
C GLY A 87 -16.07 -16.62 -8.53
N SER A 88 -15.48 -17.28 -7.53
CA SER A 88 -16.18 -17.94 -6.42
C SER A 88 -15.83 -17.35 -5.04
N ALA A 89 -15.49 -16.04 -5.00
CA ALA A 89 -15.16 -15.32 -3.78
C ALA A 89 -16.26 -15.42 -2.71
N VAL A 90 -15.88 -15.72 -1.47
CA VAL A 90 -16.82 -15.88 -0.35
C VAL A 90 -16.63 -14.85 0.76
N HIS A 91 -15.42 -14.30 0.93
CA HIS A 91 -15.18 -13.29 1.95
C HIS A 91 -15.79 -11.93 1.53
N PRO A 92 -16.38 -11.15 2.45
CA PRO A 92 -17.01 -9.86 2.12
C PRO A 92 -16.14 -8.90 1.32
N ILE A 93 -14.83 -8.81 1.62
CA ILE A 93 -13.90 -7.92 0.92
C ILE A 93 -13.65 -8.39 -0.52
N THR A 94 -13.43 -9.70 -0.74
CA THR A 94 -13.16 -10.25 -2.07
C THR A 94 -14.43 -10.27 -2.92
N ALA A 95 -15.58 -10.58 -2.33
CA ALA A 95 -16.88 -10.47 -3.00
C ALA A 95 -17.19 -9.01 -3.40
N TYR A 96 -16.84 -8.04 -2.55
CA TYR A 96 -16.93 -6.63 -2.89
C TYR A 96 -16.03 -6.27 -4.09
N LEU A 97 -14.76 -6.69 -4.09
CA LEU A 97 -13.83 -6.45 -5.21
C LEU A 97 -14.32 -7.11 -6.50
N ALA A 98 -14.85 -8.34 -6.44
CA ALA A 98 -15.44 -9.03 -7.58
C ALA A 98 -16.65 -8.29 -8.16
N SER A 99 -17.40 -7.54 -7.35
CA SER A 99 -18.59 -6.78 -7.78
C SER A 99 -18.26 -5.45 -8.48
N LEU A 100 -17.00 -5.03 -8.53
CA LEU A 100 -16.62 -3.77 -9.16
C LEU A 100 -16.85 -3.81 -10.68
N PRO A 101 -17.29 -2.70 -11.31
CA PRO A 101 -17.73 -2.70 -12.72
C PRO A 101 -16.66 -3.14 -13.72
N ARG A 102 -15.39 -2.96 -13.39
CA ARG A 102 -14.24 -3.34 -14.22
C ARG A 102 -13.51 -4.59 -13.72
N ALA A 103 -14.03 -5.25 -12.70
CA ALA A 103 -13.43 -6.45 -12.18
C ALA A 103 -13.38 -7.57 -13.22
N GLY A 104 -12.19 -8.11 -13.46
CA GLY A 104 -11.97 -9.29 -14.27
C GLY A 104 -11.09 -10.27 -13.50
N ALA A 105 -11.39 -11.55 -13.60
CA ALA A 105 -10.73 -12.60 -12.81
C ALA A 105 -9.21 -12.52 -12.81
N ALA A 106 -8.58 -12.43 -13.99
CA ALA A 106 -7.12 -12.35 -14.13
C ALA A 106 -6.50 -11.09 -13.52
N MET A 107 -7.27 -10.02 -13.33
CA MET A 107 -6.75 -8.77 -12.76
C MET A 107 -6.28 -8.93 -11.30
N PHE A 108 -6.81 -9.91 -10.57
CA PHE A 108 -6.50 -10.12 -9.15
C PHE A 108 -5.27 -11.00 -8.91
N THR A 109 -4.68 -11.57 -9.96
CA THR A 109 -3.46 -12.41 -9.85
C THR A 109 -2.32 -11.73 -9.06
N PRO A 110 -2.04 -10.41 -9.17
CA PRO A 110 -0.99 -9.78 -8.38
C PRO A 110 -1.20 -9.84 -6.86
N LEU A 111 -2.42 -10.10 -6.38
CA LEU A 111 -2.71 -10.25 -4.96
C LEU A 111 -2.11 -11.53 -4.37
N LEU A 112 -1.84 -12.57 -5.18
CA LEU A 112 -1.14 -13.77 -4.74
C LEU A 112 0.32 -13.45 -4.39
N ALA A 113 1.02 -12.72 -5.25
CA ALA A 113 2.39 -12.27 -4.98
C ALA A 113 2.46 -11.35 -3.75
N ALA A 114 1.43 -10.55 -3.50
CA ALA A 114 1.34 -9.73 -2.28
C ALA A 114 1.22 -10.59 -1.01
N LEU A 115 0.48 -11.70 -1.07
CA LEU A 115 0.38 -12.66 0.04
C LEU A 115 1.70 -13.41 0.27
N ASP A 116 2.41 -13.79 -0.81
CA ASP A 116 3.73 -14.41 -0.70
C ASP A 116 4.73 -13.45 -0.02
N ALA A 117 4.70 -12.17 -0.39
CA ALA A 117 5.50 -11.14 0.28
C ALA A 117 5.10 -10.97 1.76
N ALA A 118 3.81 -11.01 2.08
CA ALA A 118 3.35 -10.98 3.47
C ALA A 118 3.81 -12.21 4.26
N ALA A 119 3.84 -13.40 3.64
CA ALA A 119 4.33 -14.62 4.26
C ALA A 119 5.84 -14.55 4.57
N ILE A 120 6.65 -13.94 3.70
CA ILE A 120 8.07 -13.65 3.96
C ILE A 120 8.21 -12.77 5.22
N GLN A 121 7.43 -11.67 5.33
CA GLN A 121 7.45 -10.83 6.52
C GLN A 121 7.05 -11.58 7.81
N VAL A 122 6.01 -12.41 7.74
CA VAL A 122 5.55 -13.21 8.90
C VAL A 122 6.57 -14.25 9.30
N SER A 123 7.32 -14.82 8.35
CA SER A 123 8.38 -15.80 8.64
C SER A 123 9.58 -15.17 9.36
N GLY A 124 9.76 -13.85 9.26
CA GLY A 124 10.93 -13.15 9.76
C GLY A 124 12.18 -13.38 8.92
N ALA A 125 12.05 -14.00 7.73
CA ALA A 125 13.17 -14.18 6.82
C ALA A 125 13.75 -12.81 6.42
N PRO A 126 15.06 -12.61 6.54
CA PRO A 126 15.68 -11.34 6.18
C PRO A 126 15.65 -11.14 4.66
N LEU A 127 15.61 -9.87 4.25
CA LEU A 127 15.84 -9.47 2.87
C LEU A 127 17.35 -9.32 2.68
N GLU A 128 17.95 -10.12 1.82
CA GLU A 128 19.41 -10.18 1.70
C GLU A 128 19.99 -8.90 1.07
N ARG A 129 19.33 -8.35 0.06
CA ARG A 129 19.82 -7.22 -0.73
C ARG A 129 18.80 -6.09 -0.79
N GLY A 130 19.29 -4.87 -0.97
CA GLY A 130 18.43 -3.69 -1.20
C GLY A 130 17.49 -3.87 -2.39
N ALA A 131 17.90 -4.55 -3.46
CA ALA A 131 17.04 -4.89 -4.59
C ALA A 131 15.89 -5.84 -4.21
N ASP A 132 16.13 -6.78 -3.30
CA ASP A 132 15.10 -7.71 -2.81
C ASP A 132 14.03 -6.93 -1.99
N LEU A 133 14.44 -5.90 -1.26
CA LEU A 133 13.53 -4.99 -0.54
C LEU A 133 12.60 -4.24 -1.51
N GLU A 134 13.14 -3.75 -2.64
CA GLU A 134 12.33 -3.07 -3.65
C GLU A 134 11.34 -4.02 -4.31
N ALA A 135 11.78 -5.22 -4.70
CA ALA A 135 10.90 -6.25 -5.26
C ALA A 135 9.81 -6.69 -4.28
N HIS A 136 10.18 -6.88 -3.01
CA HIS A 136 9.25 -7.23 -1.94
C HIS A 136 8.20 -6.15 -1.70
N SER A 137 8.61 -4.89 -1.59
CA SER A 137 7.69 -3.77 -1.40
C SER A 137 6.77 -3.58 -2.61
N GLN A 138 7.27 -3.78 -3.84
CA GLN A 138 6.48 -3.74 -5.06
C GLN A 138 5.38 -4.79 -5.04
N ALA A 139 5.72 -6.06 -4.74
CA ALA A 139 4.74 -7.13 -4.66
C ALA A 139 3.71 -6.86 -3.56
N LEU A 140 4.16 -6.46 -2.36
CA LEU A 140 3.30 -6.28 -1.19
C LEU A 140 2.29 -5.13 -1.36
N TRP A 141 2.72 -3.98 -1.92
CA TRP A 141 1.89 -2.77 -2.01
C TRP A 141 1.84 -2.11 -3.38
N GLY A 142 2.92 -2.15 -4.15
CA GLY A 142 2.98 -1.47 -5.45
C GLY A 142 1.99 -2.05 -6.45
N ASP A 143 1.96 -3.36 -6.59
CA ASP A 143 1.06 -4.06 -7.49
C ASP A 143 -0.42 -3.99 -7.06
N PRO A 144 -0.78 -4.12 -5.77
CA PRO A 144 -2.12 -3.79 -5.29
C PRO A 144 -2.55 -2.35 -5.54
N LEU A 145 -1.66 -1.35 -5.42
CA LEU A 145 -1.98 0.04 -5.77
C LEU A 145 -2.17 0.23 -7.27
N ALA A 146 -1.37 -0.42 -8.12
CA ALA A 146 -1.57 -0.42 -9.56
C ALA A 146 -2.92 -1.08 -9.94
N LEU A 147 -3.31 -2.14 -9.25
CA LEU A 147 -4.61 -2.79 -9.43
C LEU A 147 -5.77 -1.83 -9.14
N VAL A 148 -5.69 -0.98 -8.12
CA VAL A 148 -6.71 0.08 -7.87
C VAL A 148 -6.94 0.92 -9.12
N SER A 149 -5.86 1.36 -9.76
CA SER A 149 -5.92 2.21 -10.94
C SER A 149 -6.60 1.49 -12.13
N ARG A 150 -6.25 0.23 -12.37
CA ARG A 150 -6.85 -0.60 -13.43
C ARG A 150 -8.33 -0.90 -13.21
N LEU A 151 -8.73 -1.10 -11.95
CA LEU A 151 -10.13 -1.30 -11.58
C LEU A 151 -10.96 -0.01 -11.68
N ALA A 152 -10.33 1.16 -11.54
CA ALA A 152 -10.99 2.46 -11.59
C ALA A 152 -11.26 2.91 -13.03
N CYS A 153 -10.26 2.83 -13.91
CA CYS A 153 -10.36 3.33 -15.29
C CYS A 153 -9.38 2.59 -16.22
N GLU A 154 -9.44 2.93 -17.50
CA GLU A 154 -8.42 2.51 -18.45
C GLU A 154 -7.12 3.26 -18.17
N VAL A 155 -6.00 2.53 -18.16
CA VAL A 155 -4.67 3.08 -17.90
C VAL A 155 -3.97 3.32 -19.24
N ALA A 156 -3.75 4.58 -19.58
CA ALA A 156 -3.15 4.95 -20.84
C ALA A 156 -1.62 4.72 -20.88
N ASP A 157 -0.96 4.82 -19.73
CA ASP A 157 0.49 4.56 -19.59
C ASP A 157 0.72 3.64 -18.39
N GLU A 158 0.84 2.35 -18.66
CA GLU A 158 1.10 1.32 -17.66
C GLU A 158 2.52 1.43 -17.05
N SER A 159 3.50 1.93 -17.83
CA SER A 159 4.87 2.07 -17.33
C SER A 159 4.98 3.18 -16.28
N GLY A 160 4.45 4.36 -16.57
CA GLY A 160 4.43 5.49 -15.64
C GLY A 160 3.63 5.20 -14.37
N LEU A 161 2.49 4.48 -14.50
CA LEU A 161 1.74 4.02 -13.34
C LEU A 161 2.57 3.05 -12.48
N ARG A 162 3.23 2.08 -13.10
CA ARG A 162 4.05 1.09 -12.39
C ARG A 162 5.23 1.76 -11.67
N ASP A 163 5.89 2.71 -12.32
CA ASP A 163 7.01 3.44 -11.71
C ASP A 163 6.55 4.28 -10.51
N CYS A 164 5.38 4.93 -10.62
CA CYS A 164 4.76 5.65 -9.52
C CYS A 164 4.44 4.73 -8.33
N THR A 165 3.76 3.61 -8.58
CA THR A 165 3.33 2.69 -7.51
C THR A 165 4.50 1.94 -6.89
N ARG A 166 5.56 1.63 -7.66
CA ARG A 166 6.82 1.08 -7.18
C ARG A 166 7.51 2.04 -6.22
N ALA A 167 7.66 3.28 -6.61
CA ALA A 167 8.26 4.30 -5.77
C ALA A 167 7.45 4.54 -4.48
N LEU A 168 6.11 4.58 -4.56
CA LEU A 168 5.25 4.66 -3.38
C LEU A 168 5.43 3.49 -2.43
N ALA A 169 5.48 2.27 -2.97
CA ALA A 169 5.63 1.06 -2.17
C ALA A 169 6.98 1.02 -1.44
N ALA A 170 8.08 1.35 -2.14
CA ALA A 170 9.41 1.44 -1.54
C ALA A 170 9.47 2.54 -0.46
N ALA A 171 8.87 3.70 -0.72
CA ALA A 171 8.82 4.80 0.24
C ALA A 171 8.03 4.43 1.51
N ASP A 172 6.86 3.81 1.36
CA ASP A 172 6.04 3.37 2.49
C ASP A 172 6.72 2.28 3.30
N PHE A 173 7.32 1.28 2.61
CA PHE A 173 8.06 0.20 3.26
C PHE A 173 9.22 0.74 4.11
N LEU A 174 10.10 1.58 3.53
CA LEU A 174 11.20 2.19 4.26
C LEU A 174 10.73 3.07 5.41
N SER A 175 9.67 3.86 5.19
CA SER A 175 9.09 4.72 6.24
C SER A 175 8.58 3.92 7.42
N ARG A 176 7.96 2.77 7.16
CA ARG A 176 7.51 1.84 8.19
C ARG A 176 8.70 1.17 8.88
N SER A 177 9.66 0.66 8.14
CA SER A 177 10.87 0.04 8.68
C SER A 177 11.60 0.99 9.63
N ILE A 178 11.81 2.25 9.25
CA ILE A 178 12.43 3.28 10.10
C ILE A 178 11.60 3.54 11.38
N ARG A 179 10.28 3.54 11.28
CA ARG A 179 9.40 3.83 12.43
C ARG A 179 9.30 2.67 13.40
N GLU A 180 9.31 1.44 12.88
CA GLU A 180 8.95 0.24 13.63
C GLU A 180 10.15 -0.68 13.93
N TYR A 181 11.39 -0.34 13.49
CA TYR A 181 12.54 -1.23 13.57
C TYR A 181 12.79 -1.83 14.97
N ARG A 182 12.62 -1.03 16.02
CA ARG A 182 12.81 -1.52 17.40
C ARG A 182 11.78 -2.58 17.80
N ARG A 183 10.55 -2.42 17.34
CA ARG A 183 9.47 -3.36 17.60
C ARG A 183 9.69 -4.66 16.82
N GLU A 184 10.12 -4.55 15.58
CA GLU A 184 10.49 -5.69 14.74
C GLU A 184 11.72 -6.41 15.30
N ALA A 185 12.78 -5.69 15.67
CA ALA A 185 14.00 -6.26 16.25
C ALA A 185 13.74 -7.01 17.55
N ARG A 186 12.90 -6.47 18.45
CA ARG A 186 12.48 -7.17 19.68
C ARG A 186 11.71 -8.46 19.42
N ALA A 187 11.06 -8.57 18.28
CA ALA A 187 10.39 -9.78 17.81
C ALA A 187 11.32 -10.71 17.01
N GLY A 188 12.62 -10.42 16.96
CA GLY A 188 13.61 -11.20 16.23
C GLY A 188 13.59 -11.01 14.71
N ARG A 189 12.97 -9.93 14.22
CA ARG A 189 12.86 -9.62 12.79
C ARG A 189 13.80 -8.47 12.41
N VAL A 190 14.36 -8.54 11.20
CA VAL A 190 15.23 -7.50 10.64
C VAL A 190 14.50 -6.78 9.51
N PRO A 191 13.99 -5.54 9.71
CA PRO A 191 13.18 -4.84 8.71
C PRO A 191 14.01 -4.09 7.65
N PHE A 192 15.28 -4.43 7.50
CA PHE A 192 16.23 -3.80 6.57
C PHE A 192 16.96 -4.85 5.75
N ALA A 193 17.52 -4.46 4.61
CA ALA A 193 18.36 -5.34 3.80
C ALA A 193 19.70 -5.64 4.49
N VAL A 194 20.10 -6.92 4.50
CA VAL A 194 21.29 -7.40 5.22
C VAL A 194 22.56 -6.75 4.66
N ASP A 195 22.70 -6.69 3.33
CA ASP A 195 23.85 -6.06 2.67
C ASP A 195 24.02 -4.59 3.04
N GLU A 196 22.92 -3.87 3.20
CA GLU A 196 22.93 -2.44 3.60
C GLU A 196 23.32 -2.26 5.07
N LEU A 197 22.84 -3.14 5.97
CA LEU A 197 23.23 -3.13 7.39
C LEU A 197 24.73 -3.40 7.53
N LEU A 198 25.24 -4.44 6.84
CA LEU A 198 26.66 -4.76 6.83
C LEU A 198 27.51 -3.62 6.31
N ALA A 199 27.11 -2.99 5.19
CA ALA A 199 27.80 -1.83 4.64
C ALA A 199 27.78 -0.60 5.57
N ALA A 200 26.80 -0.50 6.45
CA ALA A 200 26.68 0.56 7.44
C ALA A 200 27.37 0.21 8.78
N GLY A 201 27.89 -0.99 8.93
CA GLY A 201 28.47 -1.50 10.18
C GLY A 201 27.43 -1.65 11.29
N VAL A 202 26.17 -1.92 10.95
CA VAL A 202 25.06 -2.07 11.89
C VAL A 202 24.82 -3.55 12.17
N GLU A 203 24.88 -3.92 13.43
CA GLU A 203 24.61 -5.27 13.93
C GLU A 203 23.20 -5.40 14.50
N ASN A 204 22.71 -6.65 14.65
CA ASN A 204 21.40 -6.92 15.25
C ASN A 204 21.30 -6.39 16.70
N ALA A 205 22.42 -6.37 17.43
CA ALA A 205 22.49 -5.80 18.77
C ALA A 205 22.16 -4.32 18.79
N ASP A 206 22.60 -3.57 17.77
CA ASP A 206 22.37 -2.12 17.65
C ASP A 206 20.89 -1.81 17.48
N LEU A 207 20.15 -2.66 16.74
CA LEU A 207 18.72 -2.49 16.51
C LEU A 207 17.91 -2.63 17.82
N ASN A 208 18.44 -3.37 18.79
CA ASN A 208 17.82 -3.60 20.09
C ASN A 208 18.36 -2.69 21.19
N ALA A 209 19.40 -1.88 20.91
CA ALA A 209 20.02 -1.00 21.90
C ALA A 209 19.01 0.05 22.43
N ASP A 210 19.00 0.27 23.74
CA ASP A 210 18.16 1.32 24.37
C ASP A 210 18.50 2.71 23.81
N THR A 211 19.79 2.98 23.65
CA THR A 211 20.30 4.17 22.95
C THR A 211 20.91 3.76 21.61
N PRO A 212 20.32 4.16 20.47
CA PRO A 212 20.88 3.83 19.18
C PRO A 212 22.29 4.39 18.99
N PRO A 213 23.25 3.57 18.56
CA PRO A 213 24.62 4.06 18.31
C PRO A 213 24.65 5.02 17.10
N PRO A 214 25.68 5.88 17.00
CA PRO A 214 25.76 6.90 15.94
C PRO A 214 25.71 6.32 14.50
N HIS A 215 26.32 5.18 14.25
CA HIS A 215 26.33 4.54 12.93
C HIS A 215 24.92 4.06 12.52
N LEU A 216 24.11 3.54 13.47
CA LEU A 216 22.71 3.22 13.22
C LEU A 216 21.89 4.49 12.94
N LEU A 217 22.07 5.57 13.71
CA LEU A 217 21.38 6.84 13.45
C LEU A 217 21.72 7.40 12.07
N ASN A 218 22.98 7.33 11.65
CA ASN A 218 23.42 7.74 10.32
C ASN A 218 22.78 6.86 9.22
N TYR A 219 22.69 5.56 9.44
CA TYR A 219 22.03 4.65 8.51
C TYR A 219 20.54 4.98 8.37
N LEU A 220 19.82 5.15 9.49
CA LEU A 220 18.39 5.52 9.48
C LEU A 220 18.16 6.88 8.78
N GLU A 221 19.05 7.83 8.91
CA GLU A 221 18.94 9.13 8.22
C GLU A 221 19.14 8.98 6.71
N LYS A 222 20.10 8.16 6.26
CA LYS A 222 20.26 7.83 4.83
C LYS A 222 18.99 7.16 4.28
N LEU A 223 18.41 6.21 5.01
CA LEU A 223 17.15 5.56 4.63
C LEU A 223 15.99 6.57 4.55
N ARG A 224 15.92 7.52 5.49
CA ARG A 224 14.93 8.59 5.49
C ARG A 224 15.04 9.46 4.25
N GLY A 225 16.25 9.85 3.88
CA GLY A 225 16.53 10.60 2.64
C GLY A 225 16.11 9.82 1.39
N ARG A 226 16.43 8.50 1.33
CA ARG A 226 16.03 7.62 0.24
C ARG A 226 14.50 7.49 0.13
N ALA A 227 13.80 7.27 1.25
CA ALA A 227 12.35 7.19 1.28
C ALA A 227 11.69 8.51 0.83
N ALA A 228 12.22 9.67 1.26
CA ALA A 228 11.74 10.97 0.79
C ALA A 228 11.93 11.12 -0.73
N GLY A 229 13.08 10.70 -1.26
CA GLY A 229 13.36 10.66 -2.70
C GLY A 229 12.36 9.79 -3.49
N TYR A 230 11.99 8.64 -2.97
CA TYR A 230 10.96 7.78 -3.57
C TYR A 230 9.57 8.43 -3.57
N PHE A 231 9.15 9.11 -2.49
CA PHE A 231 7.89 9.88 -2.51
C PHE A 231 7.91 10.99 -3.57
N ASP A 232 9.04 11.68 -3.72
CA ASP A 232 9.20 12.71 -4.75
C ASP A 232 9.21 12.10 -6.17
N ALA A 233 9.84 10.94 -6.35
CA ALA A 233 9.83 10.20 -7.61
C ALA A 233 8.41 9.76 -7.99
N ALA A 234 7.65 9.22 -7.05
CA ALA A 234 6.26 8.84 -7.26
C ALA A 234 5.39 10.03 -7.71
N ALA A 235 5.55 11.18 -7.06
CA ALA A 235 4.80 12.38 -7.39
C ALA A 235 5.15 12.93 -8.80
N ARG A 236 6.40 12.78 -9.23
CA ARG A 236 6.85 13.20 -10.57
C ARG A 236 6.56 12.18 -11.66
N GLY A 237 6.67 10.89 -11.33
CA GLY A 237 6.56 9.77 -12.27
C GLY A 237 5.16 9.57 -12.83
N LEU A 238 4.11 10.03 -12.12
CA LEU A 238 2.75 9.89 -12.62
C LEU A 238 2.52 10.87 -13.79
N PRO A 239 2.24 10.36 -15.02
CA PRO A 239 2.01 11.19 -16.21
C PRO A 239 0.87 12.19 -16.00
N ARG A 240 1.00 13.40 -16.54
CA ARG A 240 0.00 14.48 -16.35
C ARG A 240 -1.41 14.04 -16.72
N MET A 241 -1.59 13.35 -17.84
CA MET A 241 -2.88 12.83 -18.30
C MET A 241 -3.55 11.87 -17.31
N GLN A 242 -2.77 11.19 -16.48
CA GLN A 242 -3.24 10.20 -15.50
C GLN A 242 -3.42 10.77 -14.09
N ARG A 243 -2.98 11.99 -13.82
CA ARG A 243 -3.02 12.57 -12.46
C ARG A 243 -4.42 12.71 -11.92
N THR A 244 -5.36 13.18 -12.74
CA THR A 244 -6.75 13.39 -12.28
C THR A 244 -7.44 12.10 -11.82
N PRO A 245 -7.48 11.01 -12.61
CA PRO A 245 -8.09 9.76 -12.16
C PRO A 245 -7.30 9.09 -11.03
N HIS A 246 -5.98 9.26 -10.98
CA HIS A 246 -5.11 8.61 -10.00
C HIS A 246 -4.58 9.56 -8.89
N ARG A 247 -5.26 10.68 -8.66
CA ARG A 247 -4.83 11.70 -7.68
C ARG A 247 -4.66 11.16 -6.26
N HIS A 248 -5.28 10.03 -5.92
CA HIS A 248 -5.06 9.33 -4.66
C HIS A 248 -3.60 8.93 -4.45
N LEU A 249 -2.85 8.59 -5.51
CA LEU A 249 -1.41 8.29 -5.45
C LEU A 249 -0.60 9.54 -5.09
N LEU A 250 -0.97 10.70 -5.63
CA LEU A 250 -0.31 11.98 -5.28
C LEU A 250 -0.59 12.38 -3.83
N VAL A 251 -1.79 12.10 -3.32
CA VAL A 251 -2.13 12.32 -1.91
C VAL A 251 -1.33 11.40 -1.00
N LEU A 252 -1.20 10.10 -1.37
CA LEU A 252 -0.36 9.14 -0.65
C LEU A 252 1.10 9.62 -0.59
N ALA A 253 1.66 10.06 -1.72
CA ALA A 253 3.03 10.58 -1.80
C ALA A 253 3.23 11.81 -0.90
N ALA A 254 2.35 12.80 -1.01
CA ALA A 254 2.47 14.06 -0.27
C ALA A 254 2.37 13.85 1.25
N LEU A 255 1.38 13.08 1.70
CA LEU A 255 1.16 12.83 3.12
C LEU A 255 2.20 11.86 3.71
N GLY A 256 2.58 10.81 2.97
CA GLY A 256 3.63 9.88 3.40
C GLY A 256 4.96 10.59 3.59
N ARG A 257 5.34 11.45 2.63
CA ARG A 257 6.55 12.28 2.74
C ARG A 257 6.50 13.23 3.93
N ASP A 258 5.37 13.91 4.15
CA ASP A 258 5.25 14.82 5.30
C ASP A 258 5.35 14.09 6.64
N GLN A 259 4.71 12.92 6.76
CA GLN A 259 4.80 12.10 7.96
C GLN A 259 6.21 11.56 8.22
N LEU A 260 6.94 11.17 7.16
CA LEU A 260 8.33 10.73 7.27
C LEU A 260 9.25 11.82 7.80
N LEU A 261 9.15 13.03 7.23
CA LEU A 261 10.04 14.15 7.56
C LEU A 261 9.65 14.89 8.85
N ARG A 262 8.39 14.79 9.26
CA ARG A 262 7.83 15.49 10.41
C ARG A 262 6.96 14.56 11.23
N PRO A 263 7.55 13.55 11.89
CA PRO A 263 6.77 12.63 12.73
C PRO A 263 5.98 13.43 13.76
N ALA A 264 4.66 13.25 13.73
CA ALA A 264 3.77 14.10 14.52
C ALA A 264 3.81 13.75 16.00
N ARG A 265 4.01 14.77 16.84
CA ARG A 265 3.58 14.77 18.24
C ARG A 265 2.17 15.38 18.28
N GLY A 266 1.13 14.54 18.13
CA GLY A 266 -0.27 14.97 18.19
C GLY A 266 -1.07 14.95 16.85
N ARG A 267 -2.39 15.18 16.96
CA ARG A 267 -3.33 15.11 15.82
C ARG A 267 -3.20 16.37 14.94
N ARG A 268 -2.70 16.23 13.70
CA ARG A 268 -2.56 17.32 12.72
C ARG A 268 -3.63 17.28 11.63
N ARG A 269 -4.86 16.94 11.98
CA ARG A 269 -5.96 16.71 11.01
C ARG A 269 -6.16 17.83 9.98
N LEU A 270 -6.11 19.10 10.40
CA LEU A 270 -6.28 20.25 9.48
C LEU A 270 -5.12 20.35 8.48
N ARG A 271 -3.90 20.14 8.93
CA ARG A 271 -2.72 20.17 8.07
C ARG A 271 -2.75 19.05 7.05
N ASP A 272 -3.02 17.82 7.49
CA ASP A 272 -3.12 16.65 6.61
C ASP A 272 -4.23 16.84 5.56
N MET A 273 -5.37 17.41 5.97
CA MET A 273 -6.45 17.75 5.06
C MET A 273 -6.01 18.79 4.01
N LEU A 274 -5.33 19.86 4.40
CA LEU A 274 -4.85 20.90 3.49
C LEU A 274 -3.79 20.37 2.52
N LEU A 275 -2.87 19.53 2.99
CA LEU A 275 -1.87 18.87 2.14
C LEU A 275 -2.53 17.92 1.14
N ALA A 276 -3.47 17.09 1.59
CA ALA A 276 -4.22 16.18 0.74
C ALA A 276 -5.01 16.92 -0.33
N TRP A 277 -5.72 17.99 0.06
CA TRP A 277 -6.45 18.85 -0.86
C TRP A 277 -5.53 19.51 -1.90
N SER A 278 -4.40 20.08 -1.45
CA SER A 278 -3.41 20.68 -2.35
C SER A 278 -2.83 19.67 -3.33
N ALA A 279 -2.50 18.45 -2.87
CA ALA A 279 -1.99 17.38 -3.73
C ALA A 279 -3.05 16.94 -4.76
N ALA A 280 -4.30 16.79 -4.33
CA ALA A 280 -5.41 16.43 -5.22
C ALA A 280 -5.71 17.53 -6.27
N ARG A 281 -5.58 18.81 -5.91
CA ARG A 281 -5.76 19.93 -6.86
C ARG A 281 -4.65 20.02 -7.90
N ARG A 282 -3.41 19.78 -7.51
CA ARG A 282 -2.28 19.72 -8.47
C ARG A 282 -2.39 18.60 -9.51
N ALA A 283 -3.29 17.66 -9.29
CA ALA A 283 -3.61 16.65 -10.30
C ALA A 283 -4.36 17.22 -11.51
N HIS A 284 -4.98 18.39 -11.38
CA HIS A 284 -5.73 19.06 -12.46
C HIS A 284 -4.91 20.12 -13.22
N SER A 285 -3.72 20.46 -12.71
CA SER A 285 -2.76 21.37 -13.37
C SER A 285 -1.67 20.59 -14.11
#